data_728f8b6f81de539bf0bfd7ac116b9775
#
_entry.id   728f8b6f81de539bf0bfd7ac116b9775
#
_cell.length_a   1.000
_cell.length_b   1.000
_cell.length_c   1.000
_cell.angle_alpha   90.00
_cell.angle_beta   90.00
_cell.angle_gamma   90.00
#
_symmetry.space_group_name_H-M   'P 1'
#
loop_
_entity.id
_entity.type
_entity.pdbx_description
1 polymer ?
#
loop_
_entity_poly.entity_id
_entity_poly.type
_entity_poly.pdbx_seq_one_letter_code
_entity_poly.pdbx_strand_id
1 'polypeptide(L)'
;GLVGSEMCIRDRSPVKEPEKVNMYIFRENTEDIYAGIEWEAGTPEAKKFYRFLHEEMGVSKVRFPETSSFGVKPVSREGTERLVRAACRYALQHELPSVTLVHKGNIMKFTEGGFKKWGYELAEREFADALASGKLVIKDCIADAFLQNTLLIPEEYSVIATLNLNGDYISDQLAAMVGGIGIAPGANINYDSGHAIFEATHGTAPNIAGKNVVNPCSLILSAVMMLEYIGWQEPADLIVEALEASFAEGKATNDLARFMHKGQPLST
;
A
#
# COMPACT_ATOMS: atom_id res chain seq x y z
N GLY A 1 10.79 -2.07 6.33
CA GLY A 1 11.56 -2.02 5.11
C GLY A 1 11.44 -3.32 4.37
N LEU A 2 11.32 -3.26 3.06
CA LEU A 2 11.45 -4.46 2.24
C LEU A 2 12.88 -4.95 2.44
N VAL A 3 13.02 -6.05 3.16
CA VAL A 3 14.30 -6.69 3.38
C VAL A 3 14.71 -7.35 2.08
N GLY A 4 15.61 -6.72 1.38
CA GLY A 4 16.29 -7.34 0.27
C GLY A 4 17.76 -7.05 0.43
N SER A 5 18.59 -8.07 0.43
CA SER A 5 20.02 -7.82 0.31
C SER A 5 20.23 -6.98 -0.95
N GLU A 6 20.98 -5.90 -0.83
CA GLU A 6 21.26 -4.94 -1.91
C GLU A 6 21.72 -5.63 -3.20
N MET A 7 22.34 -6.80 -3.07
CA MET A 7 22.90 -7.57 -4.18
C MET A 7 21.85 -8.38 -4.95
N CYS A 8 20.73 -8.77 -4.35
CA CYS A 8 19.72 -9.62 -4.99
C CYS A 8 18.64 -8.85 -5.73
N ILE A 9 18.33 -7.65 -5.29
CA ILE A 9 17.30 -6.78 -5.88
C ILE A 9 17.84 -6.02 -7.09
N ARG A 10 19.09 -5.62 -7.04
CA ARG A 10 19.76 -4.77 -8.02
C ARG A 10 19.72 -5.30 -9.46
N ASP A 11 19.90 -6.59 -9.64
CA ASP A 11 19.96 -7.23 -10.98
C ASP A 11 18.58 -7.54 -11.58
N ARG A 12 17.46 -7.19 -10.91
CA ARG A 12 16.13 -7.70 -11.23
C ARG A 12 15.02 -6.67 -11.28
N SER A 13 15.27 -5.51 -10.75
CA SER A 13 14.30 -4.43 -10.76
C SER A 13 14.20 -3.82 -12.16
N PRO A 14 12.99 -3.42 -12.62
CA PRO A 14 12.83 -2.60 -13.81
C PRO A 14 13.36 -1.17 -13.60
N VAL A 15 13.68 -0.78 -12.37
CA VAL A 15 14.25 0.53 -12.04
C VAL A 15 15.76 0.46 -11.93
N LYS A 16 16.43 1.62 -12.16
CA LYS A 16 17.91 1.68 -12.22
C LYS A 16 18.58 1.48 -10.86
N GLU A 17 17.94 1.99 -9.79
CA GLU A 17 18.49 2.01 -8.42
C GLU A 17 17.41 1.51 -7.44
N PRO A 18 17.08 0.20 -7.47
CA PRO A 18 16.04 -0.37 -6.63
C PRO A 18 16.34 -0.26 -5.12
N GLU A 19 17.60 -0.15 -4.75
CA GLU A 19 18.03 0.08 -3.37
C GLU A 19 17.54 1.39 -2.77
N LYS A 20 17.16 2.35 -3.61
CA LYS A 20 16.53 3.60 -3.16
C LYS A 20 15.04 3.47 -2.86
N VAL A 21 14.42 2.36 -3.24
CA VAL A 21 13.01 2.09 -2.99
C VAL A 21 12.86 1.45 -1.62
N ASN A 22 12.63 2.27 -0.60
CA ASN A 22 12.44 1.83 0.78
C ASN A 22 11.27 2.58 1.41
N MET A 23 10.05 2.09 1.17
CA MET A 23 8.82 2.74 1.59
C MET A 23 7.92 1.82 2.38
N TYR A 24 7.22 2.39 3.35
CA TYR A 24 6.17 1.74 4.14
C TYR A 24 4.82 2.28 3.73
N ILE A 25 3.89 1.42 3.35
CA ILE A 25 2.57 1.83 2.86
C ILE A 25 1.53 1.57 3.94
N PHE A 26 0.84 2.63 4.34
CA PHE A 26 -0.35 2.62 5.16
C PHE A 26 -1.56 2.85 4.25
N ARG A 27 -2.32 1.79 4.01
CA ARG A 27 -3.52 1.77 3.17
C ARG A 27 -4.75 1.72 4.05
N GLU A 28 -5.68 2.65 3.88
CA GLU A 28 -7.01 2.51 4.45
C GLU A 28 -7.73 1.34 3.73
N ASN A 29 -8.32 0.40 4.46
CA ASN A 29 -8.87 -0.83 3.88
C ASN A 29 -10.36 -1.09 4.21
N THR A 30 -11.06 -0.15 4.84
CA THR A 30 -12.46 -0.31 5.25
C THR A 30 -13.44 0.52 4.45
N GLU A 31 -12.97 1.51 3.73
CA GLU A 31 -13.76 2.49 2.97
C GLU A 31 -13.37 2.50 1.49
N ASP A 32 -13.66 3.63 0.83
CA ASP A 32 -13.41 3.86 -0.59
C ASP A 32 -14.39 3.06 -1.46
N ILE A 33 -14.08 2.88 -2.73
CA ILE A 33 -14.87 2.05 -3.65
C ILE A 33 -14.90 0.59 -3.24
N TYR A 34 -13.95 0.14 -2.42
CA TYR A 34 -13.93 -1.21 -1.82
C TYR A 34 -15.09 -1.49 -0.86
N ALA A 35 -15.86 -0.46 -0.48
CA ALA A 35 -17.12 -0.66 0.23
C ALA A 35 -18.19 -1.42 -0.60
N GLY A 36 -17.97 -1.56 -1.92
CA GLY A 36 -18.83 -2.33 -2.82
C GLY A 36 -20.23 -1.75 -2.99
N ILE A 37 -20.38 -0.43 -2.82
CA ILE A 37 -21.67 0.26 -2.96
C ILE A 37 -21.83 0.64 -4.44
N GLU A 38 -22.43 -0.26 -5.22
CA GLU A 38 -22.59 -0.03 -6.66
C GLU A 38 -23.85 -0.68 -7.23
N TRP A 39 -24.29 -0.18 -8.37
CA TRP A 39 -25.47 -0.66 -9.09
C TRP A 39 -25.18 -0.81 -10.59
N GLU A 40 -25.55 -1.96 -11.12
CA GLU A 40 -25.37 -2.31 -12.52
C GLU A 40 -26.30 -1.48 -13.43
N ALA A 41 -25.80 -1.08 -14.57
CA ALA A 41 -26.54 -0.36 -15.60
C ALA A 41 -27.83 -1.07 -16.01
N GLY A 42 -28.89 -0.30 -16.23
CA GLY A 42 -30.20 -0.79 -16.69
C GLY A 42 -31.07 -1.40 -15.58
N THR A 43 -30.55 -1.63 -14.36
CA THR A 43 -31.33 -2.14 -13.25
C THR A 43 -32.29 -1.09 -12.66
N PRO A 44 -33.38 -1.52 -12.02
CA PRO A 44 -34.30 -0.58 -11.35
C PRO A 44 -33.61 0.28 -10.28
N GLU A 45 -32.62 -0.30 -9.58
CA GLU A 45 -31.84 0.34 -8.53
C GLU A 45 -30.95 1.44 -9.10
N ALA A 46 -30.23 1.19 -10.21
CA ALA A 46 -29.43 2.20 -10.92
C ALA A 46 -30.29 3.36 -11.39
N LYS A 47 -31.49 3.06 -11.96
CA LYS A 47 -32.46 4.07 -12.38
C LYS A 47 -33.01 4.89 -11.20
N LYS A 48 -33.28 4.25 -10.05
CA LYS A 48 -33.68 4.91 -8.83
C LYS A 48 -32.60 5.85 -8.29
N PHE A 49 -31.34 5.36 -8.27
CA PHE A 49 -30.20 6.16 -7.82
C PHE A 49 -29.97 7.38 -8.74
N TYR A 50 -30.02 7.17 -10.08
CA TYR A 50 -29.91 8.28 -11.03
C TYR A 50 -31.00 9.33 -10.84
N ARG A 51 -32.27 8.92 -10.66
CA ARG A 51 -33.39 9.87 -10.40
C ARG A 51 -33.13 10.69 -9.15
N PHE A 52 -32.71 10.07 -8.06
CA PHE A 52 -32.34 10.77 -6.84
C PHE A 52 -31.23 11.81 -7.09
N LEU A 53 -30.15 11.42 -7.78
CA LEU A 53 -29.07 12.34 -8.13
C LEU A 53 -29.57 13.51 -9.00
N HIS A 54 -30.43 13.22 -9.98
CA HIS A 54 -30.89 14.22 -10.93
C HIS A 54 -31.97 15.14 -10.34
N GLU A 55 -33.00 14.57 -9.75
CA GLU A 55 -34.20 15.31 -9.30
C GLU A 55 -33.99 15.98 -7.93
N GLU A 56 -33.30 15.31 -7.01
CA GLU A 56 -33.13 15.83 -5.65
C GLU A 56 -31.78 16.50 -5.43
N MET A 57 -30.70 16.00 -6.05
CA MET A 57 -29.34 16.54 -5.88
C MET A 57 -28.91 17.47 -7.02
N GLY A 58 -29.75 17.66 -8.06
CA GLY A 58 -29.48 18.57 -9.19
C GLY A 58 -28.31 18.17 -10.08
N VAL A 59 -27.93 16.88 -10.08
CA VAL A 59 -26.81 16.37 -10.89
C VAL A 59 -27.24 16.22 -12.35
N SER A 60 -26.63 16.98 -13.26
CA SER A 60 -26.89 16.95 -14.71
C SER A 60 -25.75 16.38 -15.53
N LYS A 61 -24.68 15.93 -14.91
CA LYS A 61 -23.42 15.56 -15.61
C LYS A 61 -23.37 14.12 -16.09
N VAL A 62 -24.36 13.28 -15.78
CA VAL A 62 -24.42 11.89 -16.25
C VAL A 62 -24.86 11.90 -17.72
N ARG A 63 -23.94 11.56 -18.61
CA ARG A 63 -24.13 11.68 -20.06
C ARG A 63 -25.07 10.62 -20.63
N PHE A 64 -25.01 9.41 -20.12
CA PHE A 64 -25.77 8.24 -20.62
C PHE A 64 -26.46 7.51 -19.46
N PRO A 65 -27.52 8.09 -18.87
CA PRO A 65 -28.11 7.57 -17.63
C PRO A 65 -28.68 6.15 -17.76
N GLU A 66 -29.24 5.80 -18.93
CA GLU A 66 -29.87 4.48 -19.13
C GLU A 66 -28.85 3.31 -19.20
N THR A 67 -27.60 3.62 -19.54
CA THR A 67 -26.53 2.64 -19.72
C THR A 67 -25.35 2.87 -18.77
N SER A 68 -25.49 3.72 -17.77
CA SER A 68 -24.48 3.96 -16.75
C SER A 68 -24.68 3.07 -15.55
N SER A 69 -23.60 2.41 -15.11
CA SER A 69 -23.48 1.87 -13.74
C SER A 69 -23.04 2.97 -12.79
N PHE A 70 -23.36 2.83 -11.51
CA PHE A 70 -23.03 3.81 -10.49
C PHE A 70 -22.33 3.17 -9.32
N GLY A 71 -21.34 3.87 -8.77
CA GLY A 71 -20.66 3.49 -7.55
C GLY A 71 -20.48 4.67 -6.61
N VAL A 72 -20.38 4.39 -5.32
CA VAL A 72 -20.20 5.39 -4.27
C VAL A 72 -18.85 5.18 -3.60
N LYS A 73 -18.10 6.28 -3.45
CA LYS A 73 -16.81 6.32 -2.77
C LYS A 73 -16.96 7.03 -1.42
N PRO A 74 -17.25 6.30 -0.33
CA PRO A 74 -17.26 6.90 1.00
C PRO A 74 -15.82 7.10 1.50
N VAL A 75 -15.56 8.27 2.10
CA VAL A 75 -14.31 8.59 2.79
C VAL A 75 -14.66 9.37 4.05
N SER A 76 -14.29 8.86 5.21
CA SER A 76 -14.59 9.50 6.50
C SER A 76 -13.38 10.19 7.11
N ARG A 77 -13.66 11.14 8.00
CA ARG A 77 -12.63 11.76 8.84
C ARG A 77 -12.02 10.73 9.79
N GLU A 78 -12.83 9.89 10.38
CA GLU A 78 -12.42 8.87 11.34
C GLU A 78 -11.46 7.85 10.72
N GLY A 79 -11.80 7.31 9.55
CA GLY A 79 -10.93 6.40 8.81
C GLY A 79 -9.60 7.05 8.41
N THR A 80 -9.68 8.30 7.93
CA THR A 80 -8.48 9.09 7.58
C THR A 80 -7.59 9.34 8.80
N GLU A 81 -8.15 9.85 9.89
CA GLU A 81 -7.38 10.20 11.09
C GLU A 81 -6.74 8.95 11.73
N ARG A 82 -7.46 7.84 11.78
CA ARG A 82 -6.94 6.56 12.27
C ARG A 82 -5.70 6.13 11.47
N LEU A 83 -5.79 6.15 10.15
CA LEU A 83 -4.70 5.76 9.26
C LEU A 83 -3.49 6.68 9.39
N VAL A 84 -3.70 7.99 9.27
CA VAL A 84 -2.60 8.98 9.30
C VAL A 84 -1.92 9.00 10.68
N ARG A 85 -2.69 8.85 11.76
CA ARG A 85 -2.13 8.71 13.13
C ARG A 85 -1.20 7.51 13.23
N ALA A 86 -1.61 6.36 12.70
CA ALA A 86 -0.79 5.16 12.68
C ALA A 86 0.49 5.37 11.86
N ALA A 87 0.39 5.96 10.68
CA ALA A 87 1.53 6.27 9.83
C ALA A 87 2.53 7.23 10.50
N CYS A 88 2.05 8.30 11.15
CA CYS A 88 2.90 9.25 11.87
C CYS A 88 3.58 8.63 13.08
N ARG A 89 2.86 7.81 13.87
CA ARG A 89 3.44 7.08 15.01
C ARG A 89 4.53 6.12 14.54
N TYR A 90 4.26 5.37 13.48
CA TYR A 90 5.24 4.45 12.91
C TYR A 90 6.49 5.19 12.41
N ALA A 91 6.32 6.30 11.70
CA ALA A 91 7.43 7.11 11.24
C ALA A 91 8.32 7.59 12.40
N LEU A 92 7.72 8.08 13.49
CA LEU A 92 8.46 8.53 14.66
C LEU A 92 9.13 7.39 15.42
N GLN A 93 8.47 6.23 15.56
CA GLN A 93 9.01 5.06 16.26
C GLN A 93 10.22 4.48 15.54
N HIS A 94 10.23 4.52 14.21
CA HIS A 94 11.32 3.99 13.37
C HIS A 94 12.27 5.09 12.85
N GLU A 95 12.19 6.29 13.40
CA GLU A 95 13.04 7.44 13.02
C GLU A 95 13.01 7.75 11.51
N LEU A 96 11.87 7.51 10.86
CA LEU A 96 11.66 7.78 9.44
C LEU A 96 11.31 9.26 9.23
N PRO A 97 11.90 9.95 8.22
CA PRO A 97 11.85 11.40 8.14
C PRO A 97 10.51 11.98 7.72
N SER A 98 9.66 11.22 7.01
CA SER A 98 8.46 11.80 6.42
C SER A 98 7.27 10.84 6.31
N VAL A 99 6.07 11.43 6.38
CA VAL A 99 4.80 10.81 5.94
C VAL A 99 4.27 11.59 4.75
N THR A 100 4.00 10.89 3.64
CA THR A 100 3.42 11.47 2.43
C THR A 100 1.97 11.02 2.27
N LEU A 101 1.05 11.98 2.26
CA LEU A 101 -0.37 11.76 1.97
C LEU A 101 -0.55 11.68 0.46
N VAL A 102 -0.84 10.48 -0.08
CA VAL A 102 -1.06 10.31 -1.52
C VAL A 102 -2.55 10.34 -1.83
N HIS A 103 -2.97 11.21 -2.75
CA HIS A 103 -4.39 11.48 -3.02
C HIS A 103 -4.62 12.02 -4.43
N LYS A 104 -5.87 12.00 -4.89
CA LYS A 104 -6.34 12.66 -6.14
C LYS A 104 -7.30 13.83 -5.84
N GLY A 105 -7.02 14.61 -4.80
CA GLY A 105 -7.86 15.69 -4.27
C GLY A 105 -8.06 16.88 -5.21
N ASN A 106 -7.25 17.04 -6.25
CA ASN A 106 -7.47 18.04 -7.30
C ASN A 106 -8.72 17.73 -8.15
N ILE A 107 -9.13 16.47 -8.26
CA ILE A 107 -10.32 15.99 -8.97
C ILE A 107 -11.44 15.67 -7.98
N MET A 108 -11.19 14.80 -7.03
CA MET A 108 -12.16 14.36 -6.01
C MET A 108 -12.01 15.23 -4.75
N LYS A 109 -12.53 16.45 -4.82
CA LYS A 109 -12.25 17.53 -3.86
C LYS A 109 -12.74 17.25 -2.43
N PHE A 110 -13.81 16.48 -2.26
CA PHE A 110 -14.43 16.24 -0.96
C PHE A 110 -14.07 14.87 -0.36
N THR A 111 -13.81 13.87 -1.18
CA THR A 111 -13.33 12.55 -0.72
C THR A 111 -11.81 12.56 -0.58
N GLU A 112 -11.08 12.52 -1.66
CA GLU A 112 -9.61 12.53 -1.64
C GLU A 112 -9.02 13.84 -1.10
N GLY A 113 -9.63 14.98 -1.42
CA GLY A 113 -9.26 16.28 -0.85
C GLY A 113 -9.60 16.40 0.63
N GLY A 114 -10.69 15.73 1.07
CA GLY A 114 -11.04 15.56 2.48
C GLY A 114 -9.95 14.77 3.22
N PHE A 115 -9.55 13.63 2.68
CA PHE A 115 -8.42 12.82 3.19
C PHE A 115 -7.17 13.68 3.42
N LYS A 116 -6.72 14.40 2.40
CA LYS A 116 -5.59 15.32 2.52
C LYS A 116 -5.78 16.30 3.68
N LYS A 117 -6.91 17.03 3.67
CA LYS A 117 -7.21 18.07 4.66
C LYS A 117 -7.20 17.52 6.09
N TRP A 118 -7.93 16.44 6.34
CA TRP A 118 -8.03 15.83 7.67
C TRP A 118 -6.70 15.22 8.13
N GLY A 119 -5.89 14.71 7.19
CA GLY A 119 -4.54 14.23 7.48
C GLY A 119 -3.62 15.32 8.00
N TYR A 120 -3.62 16.50 7.36
CA TYR A 120 -2.87 17.66 7.85
C TYR A 120 -3.40 18.18 9.18
N GLU A 121 -4.72 18.35 9.32
CA GLU A 121 -5.35 18.78 10.57
C GLU A 121 -5.02 17.86 11.75
N LEU A 122 -4.99 16.54 11.51
CA LEU A 122 -4.57 15.57 12.51
C LEU A 122 -3.10 15.77 12.90
N ALA A 123 -2.21 15.87 11.91
CA ALA A 123 -0.78 15.99 12.15
C ALA A 123 -0.45 17.27 12.94
N GLU A 124 -1.05 18.39 12.58
CA GLU A 124 -0.91 19.65 13.31
C GLU A 124 -1.45 19.56 14.74
N ARG A 125 -2.55 18.84 14.97
CA ARG A 125 -3.17 18.69 16.28
C ARG A 125 -2.41 17.73 17.21
N GLU A 126 -1.94 16.60 16.70
CA GLU A 126 -1.41 15.50 17.54
C GLU A 126 0.12 15.36 17.50
N PHE A 127 0.77 15.93 16.48
CA PHE A 127 2.23 15.80 16.26
C PHE A 127 2.94 17.14 16.14
N ALA A 128 2.37 18.22 16.65
CA ALA A 128 2.89 19.59 16.54
C ALA A 128 4.39 19.70 16.95
N ASP A 129 4.78 19.10 18.07
CA ASP A 129 6.15 19.14 18.57
C ASP A 129 7.14 18.41 17.63
N ALA A 130 6.72 17.27 17.06
CA ALA A 130 7.54 16.52 16.11
C ALA A 130 7.71 17.28 14.80
N LEU A 131 6.67 17.97 14.32
CA LEU A 131 6.72 18.82 13.14
C LEU A 131 7.60 20.04 13.39
N ALA A 132 7.43 20.74 14.52
CA ALA A 132 8.21 21.92 14.87
C ALA A 132 9.71 21.62 15.06
N SER A 133 10.04 20.45 15.59
CA SER A 133 11.43 20.02 15.78
C SER A 133 12.07 19.41 14.51
N GLY A 134 11.32 19.24 13.43
CA GLY A 134 11.78 18.60 12.21
C GLY A 134 11.99 17.09 12.31
N LYS A 135 11.57 16.44 13.40
CA LYS A 135 11.61 14.97 13.54
C LYS A 135 10.65 14.24 12.62
N LEU A 136 9.61 14.92 12.18
CA LEU A 136 8.62 14.42 11.24
C LEU A 136 8.30 15.52 10.24
N VAL A 137 8.30 15.15 8.95
CA VAL A 137 7.78 15.99 7.88
C VAL A 137 6.51 15.36 7.35
N ILE A 138 5.40 16.11 7.34
CA ILE A 138 4.20 15.71 6.62
C ILE A 138 4.12 16.47 5.31
N LYS A 139 3.88 15.73 4.23
CA LYS A 139 3.74 16.28 2.88
C LYS A 139 2.65 15.55 2.11
N ASP A 140 2.28 16.06 0.96
CA ASP A 140 1.32 15.39 0.10
C ASP A 140 1.81 15.28 -1.34
N CYS A 141 1.25 14.32 -2.06
CA CYS A 141 1.50 14.13 -3.48
C CYS A 141 0.23 13.69 -4.19
N ILE A 142 -0.02 14.26 -5.37
CA ILE A 142 -1.10 13.79 -6.24
C ILE A 142 -0.73 12.41 -6.78
N ALA A 143 -1.67 11.46 -6.76
CA ALA A 143 -1.41 10.04 -7.00
C ALA A 143 -0.66 9.75 -8.32
N ASP A 144 -1.03 10.38 -9.42
CA ASP A 144 -0.34 10.22 -10.70
C ASP A 144 1.09 10.78 -10.68
N ALA A 145 1.33 11.90 -10.01
CA ALA A 145 2.68 12.43 -9.81
C ALA A 145 3.49 11.52 -8.87
N PHE A 146 2.86 10.96 -7.84
CA PHE A 146 3.52 9.98 -6.96
C PHE A 146 3.99 8.75 -7.72
N LEU A 147 3.14 8.16 -8.57
CA LEU A 147 3.51 7.01 -9.40
C LEU A 147 4.70 7.31 -10.32
N GLN A 148 4.78 8.52 -10.88
CA GLN A 148 5.95 8.97 -11.64
C GLN A 148 7.18 9.15 -10.75
N ASN A 149 7.04 9.84 -9.62
CA ASN A 149 8.14 10.20 -8.75
C ASN A 149 8.81 8.98 -8.10
N THR A 150 8.05 7.94 -7.80
CA THR A 150 8.63 6.68 -7.26
C THR A 150 9.63 6.04 -8.23
N LEU A 151 9.48 6.28 -9.54
CA LEU A 151 10.43 5.80 -10.55
C LEU A 151 11.66 6.71 -10.72
N LEU A 152 11.51 8.01 -10.45
CA LEU A 152 12.51 9.04 -10.73
C LEU A 152 13.34 9.40 -9.49
N ILE A 153 12.70 9.51 -8.34
CA ILE A 153 13.25 10.00 -7.08
C ILE A 153 12.67 9.25 -5.87
N PRO A 154 12.73 7.90 -5.85
CA PRO A 154 12.10 7.09 -4.81
C PRO A 154 12.60 7.43 -3.40
N GLU A 155 13.85 7.86 -3.27
CA GLU A 155 14.49 8.21 -2.00
C GLU A 155 13.83 9.40 -1.26
N GLU A 156 12.98 10.15 -1.92
CA GLU A 156 12.25 11.24 -1.27
C GLU A 156 11.07 10.76 -0.40
N TYR A 157 10.73 9.48 -0.47
CA TYR A 157 9.55 8.91 0.17
C TYR A 157 9.93 7.87 1.23
N SER A 158 9.33 7.98 2.44
CA SER A 158 9.57 7.03 3.53
C SER A 158 8.28 6.30 3.91
N VAL A 159 7.32 6.98 4.53
CA VAL A 159 6.01 6.43 4.88
C VAL A 159 4.96 7.05 3.98
N ILE A 160 4.12 6.21 3.41
CA ILE A 160 3.02 6.60 2.53
C ILE A 160 1.71 6.32 3.27
N ALA A 161 0.84 7.30 3.34
CA ALA A 161 -0.53 7.14 3.81
C ALA A 161 -1.50 7.45 2.67
N THR A 162 -2.44 6.56 2.39
CA THR A 162 -3.33 6.71 1.25
C THR A 162 -4.65 5.95 1.42
N LEU A 163 -5.65 6.32 0.64
CA LEU A 163 -6.94 5.63 0.57
C LEU A 163 -6.82 4.26 -0.11
N ASN A 164 -7.87 3.48 0.01
CA ASN A 164 -7.87 2.06 -0.33
C ASN A 164 -7.46 1.77 -1.78
N LEU A 165 -8.12 2.37 -2.77
CA LEU A 165 -7.81 2.11 -4.19
C LEU A 165 -6.40 2.57 -4.57
N ASN A 166 -6.02 3.78 -4.17
CA ASN A 166 -4.68 4.29 -4.43
C ASN A 166 -3.62 3.38 -3.78
N GLY A 167 -3.88 2.92 -2.56
CA GLY A 167 -2.99 2.00 -1.83
C GLY A 167 -2.82 0.66 -2.53
N ASP A 168 -3.90 0.12 -3.12
CA ASP A 168 -3.85 -1.09 -3.91
C ASP A 168 -2.89 -0.97 -5.11
N TYR A 169 -3.08 0.06 -5.93
CA TYR A 169 -2.21 0.29 -7.09
C TYR A 169 -0.75 0.59 -6.71
N ILE A 170 -0.56 1.40 -5.67
CA ILE A 170 0.78 1.83 -5.23
C ILE A 170 1.56 0.66 -4.63
N SER A 171 0.92 -0.20 -3.82
CA SER A 171 1.60 -1.34 -3.20
C SER A 171 2.14 -2.31 -4.24
N ASP A 172 1.36 -2.61 -5.28
CA ASP A 172 1.77 -3.50 -6.36
C ASP A 172 2.89 -2.90 -7.22
N GLN A 173 2.81 -1.59 -7.51
CA GLN A 173 3.88 -0.90 -8.23
C GLN A 173 5.20 -0.94 -7.44
N LEU A 174 5.18 -0.58 -6.16
CA LEU A 174 6.38 -0.56 -5.32
C LEU A 174 6.94 -1.97 -5.13
N ALA A 175 6.07 -2.98 -4.96
CA ALA A 175 6.49 -4.38 -4.92
C ALA A 175 7.20 -4.80 -6.21
N ALA A 176 6.66 -4.42 -7.39
CA ALA A 176 7.28 -4.71 -8.67
C ALA A 176 8.67 -4.06 -8.82
N MET A 177 8.84 -2.85 -8.26
CA MET A 177 10.13 -2.14 -8.30
C MET A 177 11.22 -2.83 -7.48
N VAL A 178 10.88 -3.62 -6.49
CA VAL A 178 11.83 -4.32 -5.61
C VAL A 178 11.88 -5.85 -5.82
N GLY A 179 11.21 -6.38 -6.83
CA GLY A 179 11.29 -7.80 -7.19
C GLY A 179 9.94 -8.50 -7.40
N GLY A 180 8.82 -7.87 -7.07
CA GLY A 180 7.47 -8.36 -7.30
C GLY A 180 6.67 -8.65 -6.03
N ILE A 181 5.37 -8.88 -6.21
CA ILE A 181 4.43 -9.10 -5.08
C ILE A 181 4.71 -10.39 -4.29
N GLY A 182 5.47 -11.33 -4.85
CA GLY A 182 5.86 -12.58 -4.17
C GLY A 182 6.79 -12.38 -2.96
N ILE A 183 7.35 -11.18 -2.78
CA ILE A 183 8.21 -10.84 -1.63
C ILE A 183 7.63 -9.72 -0.76
N ALA A 184 6.49 -9.13 -1.12
CA ALA A 184 5.90 -8.03 -0.36
C ALA A 184 5.11 -8.57 0.84
N PRO A 185 5.47 -8.21 2.09
CA PRO A 185 4.70 -8.59 3.26
C PRO A 185 3.47 -7.71 3.44
N GLY A 186 2.45 -8.23 4.15
CA GLY A 186 1.23 -7.51 4.47
C GLY A 186 0.75 -7.75 5.89
N ALA A 187 0.11 -6.73 6.45
CA ALA A 187 -0.56 -6.80 7.73
C ALA A 187 -1.81 -5.92 7.77
N ASN A 188 -2.87 -6.42 8.40
CA ASN A 188 -4.06 -5.66 8.76
C ASN A 188 -4.04 -5.46 10.28
N ILE A 189 -3.85 -4.24 10.75
CA ILE A 189 -3.65 -3.93 12.17
C ILE A 189 -4.72 -2.96 12.65
N ASN A 190 -5.40 -3.31 13.72
CA ASN A 190 -6.21 -2.39 14.49
C ASN A 190 -5.35 -1.79 15.61
N TYR A 191 -4.86 -0.59 15.41
CA TYR A 191 -3.95 0.08 16.34
C TYR A 191 -4.61 0.52 17.66
N ASP A 192 -5.95 0.51 17.75
CA ASP A 192 -6.67 0.85 18.99
C ASP A 192 -6.79 -0.38 19.91
N SER A 193 -7.09 -1.55 19.33
CA SER A 193 -7.26 -2.80 20.09
C SER A 193 -6.04 -3.70 20.13
N GLY A 194 -5.05 -3.47 19.26
CA GLY A 194 -3.86 -4.31 19.11
C GLY A 194 -4.10 -5.63 18.38
N HIS A 195 -5.31 -5.88 17.85
CA HIS A 195 -5.53 -7.06 17.02
C HIS A 195 -4.88 -6.88 15.65
N ALA A 196 -4.22 -7.94 15.18
CA ALA A 196 -3.55 -7.91 13.88
C ALA A 196 -3.69 -9.25 13.15
N ILE A 197 -3.73 -9.18 11.82
CA ILE A 197 -3.66 -10.32 10.90
C ILE A 197 -2.49 -10.06 9.97
N PHE A 198 -1.61 -11.04 9.83
CA PHE A 198 -0.46 -10.98 8.95
C PHE A 198 -0.65 -11.98 7.82
N GLU A 199 -0.61 -11.50 6.59
CA GLU A 199 -0.92 -12.30 5.41
C GLU A 199 -0.08 -11.85 4.21
N ALA A 200 0.05 -12.73 3.21
CA ALA A 200 0.65 -12.36 1.95
C ALA A 200 -0.21 -11.28 1.24
N THR A 201 0.43 -10.33 0.59
CA THR A 201 -0.27 -9.26 -0.14
C THR A 201 -0.90 -9.73 -1.46
N HIS A 202 -0.39 -10.83 -2.04
CA HIS A 202 -0.93 -11.40 -3.27
C HIS A 202 -2.20 -12.23 -3.03
N GLY A 203 -3.01 -12.42 -4.07
CA GLY A 203 -4.20 -13.26 -4.05
C GLY A 203 -3.88 -14.77 -4.07
N THR A 204 -4.93 -15.59 -4.16
CA THR A 204 -4.86 -17.06 -4.08
C THR A 204 -4.26 -17.75 -5.32
N ALA A 205 -4.13 -17.05 -6.44
CA ALA A 205 -3.54 -17.52 -7.71
C ALA A 205 -3.99 -18.95 -8.11
N PRO A 206 -5.29 -19.19 -8.31
CA PRO A 206 -5.85 -20.55 -8.50
C PRO A 206 -5.24 -21.29 -9.70
N ASN A 207 -4.76 -20.54 -10.71
CA ASN A 207 -4.16 -21.11 -11.92
C ASN A 207 -2.85 -21.86 -11.68
N ILE A 208 -2.16 -21.58 -10.56
CA ILE A 208 -0.88 -22.22 -10.19
C ILE A 208 -0.97 -23.01 -8.88
N ALA A 209 -2.17 -23.13 -8.30
CA ALA A 209 -2.39 -23.93 -7.11
C ALA A 209 -1.96 -25.39 -7.33
N GLY A 210 -1.26 -25.98 -6.37
CA GLY A 210 -0.76 -27.34 -6.41
C GLY A 210 0.44 -27.60 -7.33
N LYS A 211 0.95 -26.56 -8.03
CA LYS A 211 2.11 -26.70 -8.95
C LYS A 211 3.47 -26.55 -8.28
N ASN A 212 3.50 -26.22 -6.99
CA ASN A 212 4.75 -26.06 -6.21
C ASN A 212 5.73 -25.05 -6.86
N VAL A 213 5.22 -23.90 -7.29
CA VAL A 213 5.99 -22.86 -8.02
C VAL A 213 5.86 -21.47 -7.41
N VAL A 214 5.02 -21.31 -6.38
CA VAL A 214 4.74 -20.00 -5.76
C VAL A 214 5.93 -19.59 -4.89
N ASN A 215 6.30 -18.31 -4.96
CA ASN A 215 7.27 -17.72 -4.05
C ASN A 215 6.66 -17.60 -2.64
N PRO A 216 7.20 -18.24 -1.60
CA PRO A 216 6.65 -18.20 -0.27
C PRO A 216 7.09 -16.95 0.53
N CYS A 217 7.99 -16.13 -0.01
CA CYS A 217 8.63 -15.05 0.76
C CYS A 217 7.64 -13.98 1.24
N SER A 218 6.58 -13.68 0.50
CA SER A 218 5.56 -12.73 0.97
C SER A 218 4.94 -13.20 2.29
N LEU A 219 4.57 -14.48 2.41
CA LEU A 219 4.03 -15.03 3.65
C LEU A 219 5.09 -15.13 4.76
N ILE A 220 6.30 -15.53 4.41
CA ILE A 220 7.41 -15.63 5.37
C ILE A 220 7.74 -14.24 5.94
N LEU A 221 7.84 -13.21 5.11
CA LEU A 221 8.09 -11.84 5.55
C LEU A 221 6.90 -11.24 6.31
N SER A 222 5.67 -11.66 6.00
CA SER A 222 4.51 -11.31 6.84
C SER A 222 4.61 -11.93 8.24
N ALA A 223 5.15 -13.14 8.35
CA ALA A 223 5.45 -13.74 9.64
C ALA A 223 6.60 -13.01 10.38
N VAL A 224 7.61 -12.51 9.66
CA VAL A 224 8.63 -11.61 10.23
C VAL A 224 7.97 -10.36 10.83
N MET A 225 7.10 -9.68 10.08
CA MET A 225 6.35 -8.53 10.62
C MET A 225 5.52 -8.88 11.86
N MET A 226 4.94 -10.10 11.91
CA MET A 226 4.21 -10.58 13.08
C MET A 226 5.16 -10.74 14.29
N LEU A 227 6.32 -11.33 14.10
CA LEU A 227 7.32 -11.52 15.16
C LEU A 227 7.81 -10.16 15.71
N GLU A 228 8.11 -9.22 14.83
CA GLU A 228 8.46 -7.85 15.22
C GLU A 228 7.32 -7.18 15.99
N TYR A 229 6.06 -7.33 15.52
CA TYR A 229 4.89 -6.75 16.16
C TYR A 229 4.67 -7.25 17.60
N ILE A 230 4.93 -8.53 17.88
CA ILE A 230 4.84 -9.11 19.22
C ILE A 230 6.13 -8.98 20.04
N GLY A 231 7.15 -8.29 19.51
CA GLY A 231 8.41 -8.01 20.21
C GLY A 231 9.43 -9.14 20.16
N TRP A 232 9.30 -10.10 19.25
CA TRP A 232 10.23 -11.21 19.08
C TRP A 232 11.25 -10.91 17.98
N GLN A 233 12.13 -9.95 18.23
CA GLN A 233 13.07 -9.44 17.24
C GLN A 233 14.10 -10.50 16.80
N GLU A 234 14.71 -11.25 17.73
CA GLU A 234 15.74 -12.24 17.40
C GLU A 234 15.27 -13.31 16.41
N PRO A 235 14.09 -13.96 16.56
CA PRO A 235 13.58 -14.88 15.53
C PRO A 235 13.25 -14.18 14.20
N ALA A 236 12.81 -12.93 14.22
CA ALA A 236 12.56 -12.15 13.01
C ALA A 236 13.86 -11.94 12.22
N ASP A 237 14.92 -11.51 12.89
CA ASP A 237 16.24 -11.27 12.29
C ASP A 237 16.83 -12.56 11.70
N LEU A 238 16.74 -13.68 12.40
CA LEU A 238 17.22 -14.99 11.92
C LEU A 238 16.53 -15.44 10.61
N ILE A 239 15.21 -15.20 10.48
CA ILE A 239 14.49 -15.53 9.24
C ILE A 239 14.99 -14.65 8.10
N VAL A 240 15.18 -13.37 8.35
CA VAL A 240 15.68 -12.42 7.37
C VAL A 240 17.08 -12.80 6.90
N GLU A 241 18.00 -13.06 7.82
CA GLU A 241 19.37 -13.51 7.51
C GLU A 241 19.38 -14.80 6.68
N ALA A 242 18.51 -15.76 7.00
CA ALA A 242 18.40 -17.01 6.25
C ALA A 242 17.90 -16.80 4.80
N LEU A 243 16.94 -15.88 4.59
CA LEU A 243 16.47 -15.51 3.26
C LEU A 243 17.57 -14.81 2.46
N GLU A 244 18.30 -13.88 3.08
CA GLU A 244 19.42 -13.19 2.45
C GLU A 244 20.53 -14.15 2.03
N ALA A 245 20.89 -15.08 2.90
CA ALA A 245 21.88 -16.12 2.58
C ALA A 245 21.42 -16.99 1.39
N SER A 246 20.16 -17.42 1.36
CA SER A 246 19.59 -18.18 0.26
C SER A 246 19.66 -17.42 -1.07
N PHE A 247 19.30 -16.14 -1.05
CA PHE A 247 19.39 -15.30 -2.24
C PHE A 247 20.84 -15.04 -2.69
N ALA A 248 21.76 -14.84 -1.76
CA ALA A 248 23.18 -14.68 -2.07
C ALA A 248 23.77 -15.92 -2.74
N GLU A 249 23.29 -17.11 -2.38
CA GLU A 249 23.65 -18.38 -3.06
C GLU A 249 22.95 -18.58 -4.42
N GLY A 250 22.10 -17.66 -4.85
CA GLY A 250 21.33 -17.76 -6.08
C GLY A 250 20.08 -18.65 -5.99
N LYS A 251 19.73 -19.11 -4.81
CA LYS A 251 18.58 -20.00 -4.56
C LYS A 251 17.30 -19.18 -4.39
N ALA A 252 16.37 -19.32 -5.34
CA ALA A 252 15.08 -18.63 -5.30
C ALA A 252 14.05 -19.38 -6.14
N THR A 253 12.77 -19.08 -5.93
CA THR A 253 11.72 -19.56 -6.84
C THR A 253 11.87 -18.93 -8.23
N ASN A 254 11.26 -19.54 -9.24
CA ASN A 254 11.50 -19.19 -10.65
C ASN A 254 11.18 -17.74 -11.02
N ASP A 255 10.24 -17.11 -10.33
CA ASP A 255 9.87 -15.69 -10.50
C ASP A 255 11.05 -14.74 -10.23
N LEU A 256 11.93 -15.11 -9.28
CA LEU A 256 13.14 -14.38 -8.97
C LEU A 256 14.37 -14.98 -9.67
N ALA A 257 14.54 -16.30 -9.64
CA ALA A 257 15.75 -16.99 -10.16
C ALA A 257 16.03 -16.67 -11.64
N ARG A 258 14.97 -16.51 -12.48
CA ARG A 258 15.10 -16.18 -13.91
C ARG A 258 15.81 -14.85 -14.20
N PHE A 259 15.86 -13.97 -13.22
CA PHE A 259 16.53 -12.68 -13.32
C PHE A 259 17.91 -12.66 -12.65
N MET A 260 18.34 -13.74 -12.00
CA MET A 260 19.64 -13.86 -11.32
C MET A 260 20.70 -14.37 -12.29
N HIS A 261 21.90 -13.77 -12.29
CA HIS A 261 23.03 -14.23 -13.13
C HIS A 261 23.43 -15.72 -12.93
N LYS A 262 23.20 -16.23 -11.71
CA LYS A 262 23.44 -17.62 -11.34
C LYS A 262 22.21 -18.23 -10.65
N GLY A 263 21.02 -17.81 -11.05
CA GLY A 263 19.80 -18.27 -10.42
C GLY A 263 19.56 -19.77 -10.59
N GLN A 264 19.34 -20.45 -9.48
CA GLN A 264 18.91 -21.84 -9.44
C GLN A 264 17.44 -21.85 -9.04
N PRO A 265 16.51 -22.10 -10.00
CA PRO A 265 15.10 -22.11 -9.67
C PRO A 265 14.78 -23.28 -8.73
N LEU A 266 14.17 -22.93 -7.59
CA LEU A 266 13.67 -23.88 -6.62
C LEU A 266 12.14 -23.99 -6.73
N SER A 267 11.61 -25.10 -6.25
CA SER A 267 10.20 -25.21 -5.92
C SER A 267 9.87 -24.42 -4.65
N THR A 268 8.57 -24.23 -4.40
CA THR A 268 8.07 -23.62 -3.16
C THR A 268 8.62 -24.31 -1.93
#